data_1c9e73788c44c9a1a99b72ea78a9369c
#
_entry.id   1c9e73788c44c9a1a99b72ea78a9369c
#
_cell.length_a   1.000
_cell.length_b   1.000
_cell.length_c   1.000
_cell.angle_alpha   90.00
_cell.angle_beta   90.00
_cell.angle_gamma   90.00
#
_symmetry.space_group_name_H-M   'P 1'
#
loop_
_entity.id
_entity.type
_entity.pdbx_description
1 polymer ?
#
loop_
_entity_poly.entity_id
_entity_poly.type
_entity_poly.pdbx_seq_one_letter_code
_entity_poly.pdbx_strand_id
1 'polypeptide(L)'
;MSNYNEQEFIKFKDSYFQLLTRKNPEDRSHYNGILQRYLYPVITAEHIPLEWRYDLNPKTNPWLMERIGINATMNSGAIKWKGKYLMVVRVEGNDRKSFFAIAESPNGIDNFHFWEYPIQLPDTDPTETNVYDMRLTAHEDGWIYGIFCSESLDPNSAPGDLSSAIAKAGIVRTKDLKNWERLPNLISKSQQRNVVLHPEFVNGKYALYTRPQDSFIDAGNGGGIGWALIDDMTHAEVKEETIINHRHYHTIKEVKNGEGPHPIKTPKGWLHLAHGVRACAAGLRYVLYLYMT
;
A
#
# COMPACT_ATOMS: atom_id res chain seq x y z
N MET A 1 -30.07 -9.20 -30.75
CA MET A 1 -28.89 -9.35 -29.85
C MET A 1 -29.28 -10.32 -28.79
N SER A 2 -28.49 -11.40 -28.57
CA SER A 2 -28.75 -12.35 -27.49
C SER A 2 -28.31 -11.74 -26.17
N ASN A 3 -29.14 -11.85 -25.15
CA ASN A 3 -28.77 -11.48 -23.80
C ASN A 3 -27.61 -12.36 -23.33
N TYR A 4 -26.83 -11.87 -22.39
CA TYR A 4 -25.85 -12.66 -21.65
C TYR A 4 -26.61 -13.79 -20.95
N ASN A 5 -26.41 -15.03 -21.42
CA ASN A 5 -27.27 -16.14 -20.98
C ASN A 5 -26.84 -16.64 -19.59
N GLU A 6 -27.73 -17.37 -18.92
CA GLU A 6 -27.52 -17.88 -17.57
C GLU A 6 -26.28 -18.80 -17.49
N GLN A 7 -25.96 -19.52 -18.54
CA GLN A 7 -24.76 -20.40 -18.59
C GLN A 7 -23.47 -19.59 -18.58
N GLU A 8 -23.40 -18.50 -19.28
CA GLU A 8 -22.24 -17.60 -19.28
C GLU A 8 -22.07 -16.91 -17.91
N PHE A 9 -23.18 -16.60 -17.26
CA PHE A 9 -23.17 -16.04 -15.90
C PHE A 9 -22.64 -17.04 -14.87
N ILE A 10 -23.01 -18.31 -14.99
CA ILE A 10 -22.48 -19.41 -14.14
C ILE A 10 -20.98 -19.59 -14.39
N LYS A 11 -20.55 -19.67 -15.66
CA LYS A 11 -19.12 -19.80 -16.01
C LYS A 11 -18.27 -18.65 -15.46
N PHE A 12 -18.80 -17.43 -15.50
CA PHE A 12 -18.12 -16.26 -14.97
C PHE A 12 -17.88 -16.38 -13.46
N LYS A 13 -18.90 -16.78 -12.69
CA LYS A 13 -18.79 -17.03 -11.25
C LYS A 13 -17.84 -18.19 -10.94
N ASP A 14 -17.92 -19.28 -11.69
CA ASP A 14 -17.05 -20.45 -11.52
C ASP A 14 -15.59 -20.09 -11.80
N SER A 15 -15.31 -19.29 -12.82
CA SER A 15 -13.96 -18.81 -13.12
C SER A 15 -13.39 -17.95 -12.00
N TYR A 16 -14.21 -17.08 -11.42
CA TYR A 16 -13.83 -16.29 -10.27
C TYR A 16 -13.54 -17.17 -9.04
N PHE A 17 -14.40 -18.14 -8.74
CA PHE A 17 -14.19 -19.07 -7.65
C PHE A 17 -12.90 -19.89 -7.83
N GLN A 18 -12.62 -20.38 -9.06
CA GLN A 18 -11.38 -21.07 -9.38
C GLN A 18 -10.15 -20.19 -9.17
N LEU A 19 -10.23 -18.91 -9.51
CA LEU A 19 -9.17 -17.93 -9.25
C LEU A 19 -8.89 -17.79 -7.74
N LEU A 20 -9.92 -17.61 -6.92
CA LEU A 20 -9.78 -17.44 -5.47
C LEU A 20 -9.21 -18.67 -4.77
N THR A 21 -9.49 -19.87 -5.29
CA THR A 21 -9.07 -21.15 -4.69
C THR A 21 -7.81 -21.73 -5.34
N ARG A 22 -7.28 -21.07 -6.37
CA ARG A 22 -6.10 -21.53 -7.10
C ARG A 22 -4.90 -21.66 -6.17
N LYS A 23 -4.27 -22.81 -6.17
CA LYS A 23 -3.01 -23.02 -5.46
C LYS A 23 -1.88 -22.26 -6.13
N ASN A 24 -0.99 -21.71 -5.32
CA ASN A 24 0.16 -20.94 -5.78
C ASN A 24 1.45 -21.72 -5.49
N PRO A 25 1.92 -22.54 -6.43
CA PRO A 25 3.12 -23.35 -6.23
C PRO A 25 4.38 -22.47 -6.22
N GLU A 26 5.40 -22.94 -5.52
CA GLU A 26 6.72 -22.31 -5.49
C GLU A 26 7.36 -22.32 -6.89
N ASP A 27 7.87 -21.15 -7.29
CA ASP A 27 8.73 -21.01 -8.49
C ASP A 27 10.20 -21.14 -8.11
N ARG A 28 10.73 -22.33 -8.26
CA ARG A 28 12.14 -22.62 -7.97
C ARG A 28 13.11 -22.17 -9.06
N SER A 29 12.64 -21.85 -10.25
CA SER A 29 13.48 -21.46 -11.39
C SER A 29 14.21 -20.13 -11.13
N HIS A 30 13.67 -19.28 -10.25
CA HIS A 30 14.20 -17.98 -9.89
C HIS A 30 14.66 -17.87 -8.42
N TYR A 31 14.91 -19.01 -7.78
CA TYR A 31 15.39 -19.02 -6.40
C TYR A 31 16.81 -18.44 -6.30
N ASN A 32 16.99 -17.45 -5.44
CA ASN A 32 18.25 -16.72 -5.26
C ASN A 32 18.95 -17.01 -3.93
N GLY A 33 18.53 -18.06 -3.20
CA GLY A 33 19.09 -18.44 -1.90
C GLY A 33 18.55 -17.61 -0.71
N ILE A 34 17.72 -16.60 -0.94
CA ILE A 34 17.24 -15.67 0.10
C ILE A 34 15.71 -15.67 0.16
N LEU A 35 15.03 -15.51 -0.98
CA LEU A 35 13.59 -15.35 -1.09
C LEU A 35 12.97 -16.49 -1.87
N GLN A 36 11.91 -17.08 -1.35
CA GLN A 36 11.01 -17.94 -2.10
C GLN A 36 10.11 -17.10 -2.98
N ARG A 37 9.92 -17.53 -4.22
CA ARG A 37 8.97 -16.95 -5.17
C ARG A 37 7.87 -17.94 -5.47
N TYR A 38 6.73 -17.41 -5.86
CA TYR A 38 5.56 -18.20 -6.26
C TYR A 38 5.17 -17.82 -7.68
N LEU A 39 4.49 -18.74 -8.39
CA LEU A 39 4.18 -18.58 -9.82
C LEU A 39 3.21 -17.42 -10.08
N TYR A 40 2.27 -17.19 -9.18
CA TYR A 40 1.21 -16.20 -9.39
C TYR A 40 1.29 -15.05 -8.39
N PRO A 41 0.92 -13.83 -8.81
CA PRO A 41 0.62 -12.77 -7.85
C PRO A 41 -0.49 -13.23 -6.90
N VAL A 42 -0.35 -12.90 -5.62
CA VAL A 42 -1.33 -13.33 -4.59
C VAL A 42 -2.68 -12.65 -4.75
N ILE A 43 -2.70 -11.41 -5.26
CA ILE A 43 -3.90 -10.62 -5.56
C ILE A 43 -3.67 -9.87 -6.86
N THR A 44 -4.69 -9.88 -7.72
CA THR A 44 -4.78 -9.10 -8.96
C THR A 44 -6.14 -8.37 -9.00
N ALA A 45 -6.37 -7.53 -10.00
CA ALA A 45 -7.64 -6.86 -10.19
C ALA A 45 -8.83 -7.83 -10.29
N GLU A 46 -8.60 -9.02 -10.82
CA GLU A 46 -9.62 -10.07 -10.97
C GLU A 46 -10.07 -10.67 -9.64
N HIS A 47 -9.27 -10.55 -8.56
CA HIS A 47 -9.64 -11.02 -7.22
C HIS A 47 -10.62 -10.09 -6.50
N ILE A 48 -10.85 -8.88 -7.01
CA ILE A 48 -11.82 -7.93 -6.45
C ILE A 48 -13.21 -8.56 -6.48
N PRO A 49 -13.99 -8.49 -5.38
CA PRO A 49 -15.32 -9.08 -5.30
C PRO A 49 -16.20 -8.70 -6.48
N LEU A 50 -16.85 -9.70 -7.06
CA LEU A 50 -17.71 -9.50 -8.24
C LEU A 50 -18.85 -8.53 -7.91
N GLU A 51 -19.37 -8.58 -6.70
CA GLU A 51 -20.45 -7.73 -6.20
C GLU A 51 -20.08 -6.25 -6.16
N TRP A 52 -18.78 -5.93 -6.06
CA TRP A 52 -18.33 -4.54 -6.14
C TRP A 52 -18.29 -4.04 -7.57
N ARG A 53 -17.91 -4.92 -8.51
CA ARG A 53 -17.68 -4.61 -9.92
C ARG A 53 -18.95 -4.68 -10.76
N TYR A 54 -19.86 -5.60 -10.45
CA TYR A 54 -21.00 -5.92 -11.26
C TYR A 54 -22.30 -5.92 -10.45
N ASP A 55 -23.39 -5.53 -11.11
CA ASP A 55 -24.71 -6.01 -10.71
C ASP A 55 -24.86 -7.46 -11.21
N LEU A 56 -24.88 -8.40 -10.29
CA LEU A 56 -24.94 -9.83 -10.58
C LEU A 56 -26.35 -10.36 -10.84
N ASN A 57 -27.34 -9.49 -11.00
CA ASN A 57 -28.70 -9.87 -11.34
C ASN A 57 -28.93 -9.83 -12.85
N PRO A 58 -29.15 -11.00 -13.53
CA PRO A 58 -29.33 -11.04 -14.98
C PRO A 58 -30.57 -10.30 -15.49
N LYS A 59 -31.54 -10.00 -14.61
CA LYS A 59 -32.74 -9.21 -14.99
C LYS A 59 -32.43 -7.72 -15.11
N THR A 60 -31.53 -7.20 -14.27
CA THR A 60 -31.16 -5.79 -14.26
C THR A 60 -29.85 -5.54 -15.02
N ASN A 61 -28.98 -6.55 -15.14
CA ASN A 61 -27.73 -6.49 -15.91
C ASN A 61 -27.61 -7.68 -16.89
N PRO A 62 -28.47 -7.78 -17.91
CA PRO A 62 -28.52 -8.93 -18.83
C PRO A 62 -27.28 -9.08 -19.72
N TRP A 63 -26.43 -8.05 -19.77
CA TRP A 63 -25.20 -8.01 -20.56
C TRP A 63 -23.93 -8.18 -19.70
N LEU A 64 -24.09 -8.39 -18.36
CA LEU A 64 -23.01 -8.40 -17.39
C LEU A 64 -22.04 -7.21 -17.54
N MET A 65 -22.62 -6.02 -17.64
CA MET A 65 -21.83 -4.78 -17.73
C MET A 65 -21.16 -4.49 -16.37
N GLU A 66 -19.88 -4.17 -16.42
CA GLU A 66 -19.13 -3.76 -15.24
C GLU A 66 -19.50 -2.32 -14.87
N ARG A 67 -19.82 -2.07 -13.59
CA ARG A 67 -20.19 -0.74 -13.10
C ARG A 67 -19.01 0.01 -12.47
N ILE A 68 -18.00 -0.71 -11.96
CA ILE A 68 -16.79 -0.14 -11.41
C ILE A 68 -15.61 -0.80 -12.13
N GLY A 69 -14.94 -0.05 -12.97
CA GLY A 69 -13.71 -0.50 -13.64
C GLY A 69 -12.54 -0.48 -12.67
N ILE A 70 -11.86 -1.61 -12.50
CA ILE A 70 -10.65 -1.74 -11.71
C ILE A 70 -9.44 -1.76 -12.62
N ASN A 71 -8.57 -0.76 -12.45
CA ASN A 71 -7.31 -0.67 -13.20
C ASN A 71 -6.26 -1.64 -12.62
N ALA A 72 -6.02 -1.56 -11.30
CA ALA A 72 -4.98 -2.37 -10.66
C ALA A 72 -5.21 -2.58 -9.15
N THR A 73 -4.56 -3.60 -8.63
CA THR A 73 -4.29 -3.77 -7.19
C THR A 73 -2.79 -3.72 -6.97
N MET A 74 -2.33 -2.94 -5.98
CA MET A 74 -0.89 -2.73 -5.79
C MET A 74 -0.53 -2.26 -4.38
N ASN A 75 0.76 -2.25 -4.07
CA ASN A 75 1.40 -1.59 -2.93
C ASN A 75 0.69 -1.81 -1.58
N SER A 76 0.37 -3.07 -1.28
CA SER A 76 -0.38 -3.46 -0.10
C SER A 76 0.48 -3.44 1.15
N GLY A 77 -0.04 -2.91 2.26
CA GLY A 77 0.48 -3.19 3.59
C GLY A 77 0.02 -4.57 4.06
N ALA A 78 0.88 -5.31 4.75
CA ALA A 78 0.56 -6.66 5.22
C ALA A 78 0.96 -6.87 6.67
N ILE A 79 0.15 -7.64 7.40
CA ILE A 79 0.45 -8.09 8.77
C ILE A 79 -0.01 -9.52 8.98
N LYS A 80 0.59 -10.21 9.95
CA LYS A 80 0.03 -11.44 10.52
C LYS A 80 -0.78 -11.08 11.76
N TRP A 81 -2.07 -11.38 11.77
CA TRP A 81 -2.95 -11.04 12.86
C TRP A 81 -3.97 -12.16 13.12
N LYS A 82 -4.12 -12.54 14.40
CA LYS A 82 -5.03 -13.63 14.84
C LYS A 82 -4.88 -14.93 14.03
N GLY A 83 -3.63 -15.28 13.70
CA GLY A 83 -3.33 -16.53 12.98
C GLY A 83 -3.52 -16.49 11.47
N LYS A 84 -4.00 -15.38 10.91
CA LYS A 84 -4.18 -15.16 9.47
C LYS A 84 -3.19 -14.11 8.94
N TYR A 85 -2.98 -14.13 7.63
CA TYR A 85 -2.25 -13.09 6.91
C TYR A 85 -3.25 -12.13 6.29
N LEU A 86 -3.12 -10.85 6.61
CA LEU A 86 -4.01 -9.81 6.11
C LEU A 86 -3.22 -8.78 5.31
N MET A 87 -3.86 -8.29 4.27
CA MET A 87 -3.33 -7.22 3.44
C MET A 87 -4.35 -6.08 3.36
N VAL A 88 -3.90 -4.85 3.54
CA VAL A 88 -4.65 -3.68 3.09
C VAL A 88 -4.23 -3.39 1.66
N VAL A 89 -5.07 -3.76 0.73
CA VAL A 89 -4.82 -3.66 -0.70
C VAL A 89 -5.19 -2.26 -1.18
N ARG A 90 -4.29 -1.59 -1.88
CA ARG A 90 -4.64 -0.44 -2.69
C ARG A 90 -5.38 -0.94 -3.92
N VAL A 91 -6.62 -0.53 -4.07
CA VAL A 91 -7.43 -0.78 -5.27
C VAL A 91 -7.53 0.53 -6.04
N GLU A 92 -7.06 0.54 -7.28
CA GLU A 92 -7.12 1.71 -8.15
C GLU A 92 -8.19 1.52 -9.22
N GLY A 93 -9.10 2.49 -9.33
CA GLY A 93 -10.10 2.55 -10.38
C GLY A 93 -9.55 3.06 -11.71
N ASN A 94 -10.34 2.94 -12.78
CA ASN A 94 -9.98 3.48 -14.11
C ASN A 94 -9.86 5.02 -14.13
N ASP A 95 -10.43 5.70 -13.15
CA ASP A 95 -10.27 7.13 -12.89
C ASP A 95 -8.96 7.50 -12.19
N ARG A 96 -8.10 6.49 -11.88
CA ARG A 96 -6.83 6.59 -11.15
C ARG A 96 -6.98 7.05 -9.70
N LYS A 97 -8.19 7.04 -9.15
CA LYS A 97 -8.42 7.18 -7.71
C LYS A 97 -8.28 5.84 -7.03
N SER A 98 -7.82 5.87 -5.80
CA SER A 98 -7.59 4.66 -5.03
C SER A 98 -8.46 4.63 -3.77
N PHE A 99 -8.79 3.43 -3.36
CA PHE A 99 -9.37 3.13 -2.07
C PHE A 99 -8.66 1.91 -1.46
N PHE A 100 -8.91 1.63 -0.21
CA PHE A 100 -8.31 0.51 0.50
C PHE A 100 -9.33 -0.57 0.80
N ALA A 101 -8.88 -1.81 0.71
CA ALA A 101 -9.69 -2.98 1.03
C ALA A 101 -8.86 -4.05 1.72
N ILE A 102 -9.47 -4.78 2.67
CA ILE A 102 -8.78 -5.87 3.36
C ILE A 102 -9.01 -7.16 2.64
N ALA A 103 -7.91 -7.87 2.39
CA ALA A 103 -7.93 -9.27 1.98
C ALA A 103 -7.20 -10.12 3.00
N GLU A 104 -7.70 -11.32 3.27
CA GLU A 104 -7.10 -12.27 4.20
C GLU A 104 -6.78 -13.61 3.54
N SER A 105 -5.75 -14.28 4.06
CA SER A 105 -5.33 -15.61 3.64
C SER A 105 -4.92 -16.44 4.87
N PRO A 106 -5.16 -17.76 4.87
CA PRO A 106 -4.72 -18.63 5.96
C PRO A 106 -3.20 -18.85 5.97
N ASN A 107 -2.51 -18.69 4.86
CA ASN A 107 -1.10 -19.05 4.68
C ASN A 107 -0.22 -17.93 4.10
N GLY A 108 -0.82 -16.83 3.60
CA GLY A 108 -0.10 -15.72 2.98
C GLY A 108 0.44 -16.01 1.57
N ILE A 109 0.09 -17.14 0.97
CA ILE A 109 0.59 -17.62 -0.31
C ILE A 109 -0.53 -17.73 -1.34
N ASP A 110 -1.66 -18.28 -0.95
CA ASP A 110 -2.85 -18.45 -1.77
C ASP A 110 -4.13 -18.29 -0.94
N ASN A 111 -5.31 -18.50 -1.55
CA ASN A 111 -6.62 -18.37 -0.91
C ASN A 111 -6.82 -17.00 -0.25
N PHE A 112 -6.44 -15.94 -0.94
CA PHE A 112 -6.77 -14.59 -0.52
C PHE A 112 -8.22 -14.26 -0.87
N HIS A 113 -8.98 -13.79 0.12
CA HIS A 113 -10.36 -13.33 -0.02
C HIS A 113 -10.50 -11.92 0.54
N PHE A 114 -11.12 -11.04 -0.22
CA PHE A 114 -11.48 -9.71 0.29
C PHE A 114 -12.59 -9.82 1.33
N TRP A 115 -12.58 -8.92 2.29
CA TRP A 115 -13.71 -8.72 3.18
C TRP A 115 -14.89 -8.11 2.42
N GLU A 116 -16.06 -8.14 3.03
CA GLU A 116 -17.33 -7.79 2.38
C GLU A 116 -17.36 -6.35 1.85
N TYR A 117 -16.71 -5.41 2.55
CA TYR A 117 -16.71 -4.00 2.21
C TYR A 117 -15.30 -3.42 2.18
N PRO A 118 -15.06 -2.41 1.32
CA PRO A 118 -13.86 -1.58 1.40
C PRO A 118 -13.73 -0.89 2.75
N ILE A 119 -12.52 -0.46 3.09
CA ILE A 119 -12.28 0.36 4.27
C ILE A 119 -12.95 1.72 4.08
N GLN A 120 -13.83 2.07 5.02
CA GLN A 120 -14.41 3.41 5.09
C GLN A 120 -13.48 4.28 5.93
N LEU A 121 -12.72 5.15 5.28
CA LEU A 121 -11.91 6.15 5.98
C LEU A 121 -12.80 7.35 6.30
N PRO A 122 -12.79 7.84 7.55
CA PRO A 122 -13.43 9.12 7.86
C PRO A 122 -12.82 10.25 7.04
N ASP A 123 -13.65 11.16 6.54
CA ASP A 123 -13.22 12.37 5.86
C ASP A 123 -12.52 13.29 6.86
N THR A 124 -11.36 13.82 6.48
CA THR A 124 -10.60 14.73 7.35
C THR A 124 -10.22 16.02 6.67
N ASP A 125 -10.00 16.00 5.37
CA ASP A 125 -9.52 17.15 4.62
C ASP A 125 -10.28 17.20 3.27
N PRO A 126 -11.13 18.22 3.07
CA PRO A 126 -11.88 18.36 1.83
C PRO A 126 -10.97 18.62 0.61
N THR A 127 -9.68 18.93 0.84
CA THR A 127 -8.71 19.12 -0.23
C THR A 127 -8.02 17.81 -0.64
N GLU A 128 -8.21 16.73 0.11
CA GLU A 128 -7.65 15.41 -0.21
C GLU A 128 -8.25 14.89 -1.52
N THR A 129 -7.41 14.69 -2.52
CA THR A 129 -7.82 14.26 -3.85
C THR A 129 -7.59 12.78 -4.10
N ASN A 130 -6.66 12.15 -3.37
CA ASN A 130 -6.35 10.74 -3.49
C ASN A 130 -5.63 10.21 -2.24
N VAL A 131 -5.83 8.91 -1.96
CA VAL A 131 -5.13 8.18 -0.89
C VAL A 131 -4.54 6.90 -1.47
N TYR A 132 -3.30 6.54 -1.08
CA TYR A 132 -2.67 5.35 -1.62
C TYR A 132 -1.52 4.82 -0.75
N ASP A 133 -1.13 3.58 -0.99
CA ASP A 133 0.06 2.92 -0.45
C ASP A 133 0.08 2.82 1.08
N MET A 134 -1.02 2.35 1.69
CA MET A 134 -1.08 2.15 3.13
C MET A 134 -0.12 1.04 3.58
N ARG A 135 0.73 1.37 4.54
CA ARG A 135 1.57 0.43 5.29
C ARG A 135 0.93 0.12 6.63
N LEU A 136 0.85 -1.16 6.96
CA LEU A 136 0.30 -1.61 8.24
C LEU A 136 1.41 -1.93 9.22
N THR A 137 1.24 -1.52 10.48
CA THR A 137 2.11 -1.90 11.58
C THR A 137 1.27 -2.23 12.80
N ALA A 138 1.36 -3.48 13.28
CA ALA A 138 0.88 -3.84 14.61
C ALA A 138 1.93 -3.35 15.62
N HIS A 139 1.60 -2.31 16.38
CA HIS A 139 2.52 -1.67 17.31
C HIS A 139 2.35 -2.22 18.75
N GLU A 140 3.41 -2.17 19.54
CA GLU A 140 3.41 -2.72 20.89
C GLU A 140 2.47 -2.00 21.87
N ASP A 141 2.00 -0.77 21.56
CA ASP A 141 0.93 -0.08 22.31
C ASP A 141 -0.44 -0.74 22.14
N GLY A 142 -0.50 -1.79 21.32
CA GLY A 142 -1.69 -2.58 21.05
C GLY A 142 -2.62 -2.01 19.99
N TRP A 143 -2.24 -0.94 19.26
CA TRP A 143 -2.91 -0.47 18.06
C TRP A 143 -2.31 -1.08 16.79
N ILE A 144 -3.12 -1.20 15.77
CA ILE A 144 -2.67 -1.40 14.40
C ILE A 144 -2.77 -0.05 13.70
N TYR A 145 -1.64 0.46 13.26
CA TYR A 145 -1.56 1.71 12.51
C TYR A 145 -1.49 1.44 11.02
N GLY A 146 -2.21 2.25 10.25
CA GLY A 146 -2.06 2.37 8.81
C GLY A 146 -1.48 3.74 8.48
N ILE A 147 -0.32 3.78 7.82
CA ILE A 147 0.25 5.03 7.31
C ILE A 147 0.26 4.97 5.79
N PHE A 148 -0.25 6.01 5.15
CA PHE A 148 -0.46 6.05 3.71
C PHE A 148 -0.17 7.43 3.15
N CYS A 149 -0.03 7.53 1.83
CA CYS A 149 0.06 8.82 1.16
C CYS A 149 -1.32 9.44 1.03
N SER A 150 -1.49 10.62 1.60
CA SER A 150 -2.62 11.53 1.41
C SER A 150 -2.16 12.64 0.46
N GLU A 151 -2.83 12.80 -0.65
CA GLU A 151 -2.45 13.71 -1.71
C GLU A 151 -3.52 14.77 -1.93
N SER A 152 -3.10 16.02 -2.07
CA SER A 152 -3.95 17.15 -2.42
C SER A 152 -3.34 17.95 -3.57
N LEU A 153 -4.17 18.70 -4.29
CA LEU A 153 -3.67 19.64 -5.29
C LEU A 153 -2.89 20.75 -4.58
N ASP A 154 -1.75 21.17 -5.14
CA ASP A 154 -1.03 22.33 -4.66
C ASP A 154 -1.86 23.60 -4.94
N PRO A 155 -2.28 24.36 -3.91
CA PRO A 155 -3.08 25.56 -4.09
C PRO A 155 -2.33 26.67 -4.85
N ASN A 156 -0.99 26.59 -4.94
CA ASN A 156 -0.14 27.52 -5.68
C ASN A 156 0.16 27.07 -7.11
N SER A 157 -0.39 25.93 -7.53
CA SER A 157 -0.18 25.44 -8.89
C SER A 157 -0.83 26.37 -9.94
N ALA A 158 -0.22 26.41 -11.12
CA ALA A 158 -0.80 27.14 -12.24
C ALA A 158 -2.19 26.57 -12.61
N PRO A 159 -3.15 27.40 -13.05
CA PRO A 159 -4.44 26.92 -13.50
C PRO A 159 -4.27 25.84 -14.60
N GLY A 160 -4.88 24.68 -14.39
CA GLY A 160 -4.80 23.53 -15.30
C GLY A 160 -3.56 22.64 -15.15
N ASP A 161 -2.67 22.92 -14.21
CA ASP A 161 -1.59 21.99 -13.86
C ASP A 161 -2.15 20.82 -13.03
N LEU A 162 -2.21 19.66 -13.66
CA LEU A 162 -2.68 18.41 -13.04
C LEU A 162 -1.54 17.59 -12.41
N SER A 163 -0.31 18.09 -12.47
CA SER A 163 0.89 17.37 -11.97
C SER A 163 1.37 17.87 -10.61
N SER A 164 0.98 19.06 -10.21
CA SER A 164 1.33 19.67 -8.92
C SER A 164 0.49 19.08 -7.79
N ALA A 165 1.08 18.16 -7.05
CA ALA A 165 0.44 17.55 -5.91
C ALA A 165 1.31 17.65 -4.66
N ILE A 166 0.70 18.05 -3.55
CA ILE A 166 1.29 18.01 -2.21
C ILE A 166 0.94 16.68 -1.58
N ALA A 167 1.92 16.02 -0.99
CA ALA A 167 1.71 14.77 -0.28
C ALA A 167 2.11 14.86 1.18
N LYS A 168 1.24 14.32 2.03
CA LYS A 168 1.45 14.13 3.46
C LYS A 168 1.33 12.65 3.79
N ALA A 169 1.90 12.22 4.90
CA ALA A 169 1.61 10.90 5.44
C ALA A 169 0.29 10.97 6.22
N GLY A 170 -0.74 10.33 5.68
CA GLY A 170 -2.02 10.13 6.36
C GLY A 170 -1.90 9.01 7.38
N ILE A 171 -2.55 9.15 8.53
CA ILE A 171 -2.46 8.18 9.64
C ILE A 171 -3.86 7.73 10.02
N VAL A 172 -4.03 6.42 10.14
CA VAL A 172 -5.20 5.78 10.75
C VAL A 172 -4.76 4.76 11.78
N ARG A 173 -5.64 4.44 12.73
CA ARG A 173 -5.43 3.31 13.64
C ARG A 173 -6.70 2.51 13.86
N THR A 174 -6.53 1.28 14.27
CA THR A 174 -7.63 0.34 14.53
C THR A 174 -7.23 -0.70 15.57
N LYS A 175 -8.21 -1.33 16.22
CA LYS A 175 -8.01 -2.50 17.08
C LYS A 175 -8.50 -3.79 16.42
N ASP A 176 -9.29 -3.70 15.38
CA ASP A 176 -10.04 -4.81 14.80
C ASP A 176 -10.01 -4.87 13.27
N LEU A 177 -9.35 -3.91 12.61
CA LEU A 177 -9.28 -3.72 11.16
C LEU A 177 -10.65 -3.43 10.51
N LYS A 178 -11.69 -3.22 11.30
CA LYS A 178 -13.05 -2.89 10.83
C LYS A 178 -13.40 -1.44 11.13
N ASN A 179 -13.12 -1.03 12.38
CA ASN A 179 -13.37 0.32 12.83
C ASN A 179 -12.07 1.12 12.76
N TRP A 180 -12.03 2.12 11.91
CA TRP A 180 -10.84 2.92 11.66
C TRP A 180 -11.03 4.33 12.22
N GLU A 181 -10.07 4.76 13.01
CA GLU A 181 -9.95 6.12 13.49
C GLU A 181 -8.91 6.85 12.63
N ARG A 182 -9.33 7.95 11.98
CA ARG A 182 -8.43 8.82 11.24
C ARG A 182 -7.77 9.79 12.21
N LEU A 183 -6.44 9.82 12.23
CA LEU A 183 -5.64 10.78 12.97
C LEU A 183 -5.23 11.94 12.06
N PRO A 184 -4.80 13.09 12.61
CA PRO A 184 -4.20 14.15 11.82
C PRO A 184 -3.03 13.64 10.98
N ASN A 185 -2.87 14.20 9.78
CA ASN A 185 -1.73 13.89 8.94
C ASN A 185 -0.41 14.28 9.63
N LEU A 186 0.64 13.51 9.38
CA LEU A 186 1.99 13.79 9.88
C LEU A 186 2.44 15.20 9.48
N ILE A 187 2.87 15.97 10.47
CA ILE A 187 3.48 17.28 10.28
C ILE A 187 4.97 17.07 10.05
N SER A 188 5.51 17.61 8.95
CA SER A 188 6.93 17.55 8.62
C SER A 188 7.32 18.73 7.71
N LYS A 189 8.63 19.06 7.66
CA LYS A 189 9.15 20.13 6.79
C LYS A 189 9.06 19.76 5.32
N SER A 190 9.34 18.48 5.00
CA SER A 190 9.31 17.96 3.64
C SER A 190 8.03 17.20 3.35
N GLN A 191 7.67 17.04 2.09
CA GLN A 191 6.63 16.10 1.71
C GLN A 191 7.03 14.67 2.09
N GLN A 192 6.04 13.88 2.51
CA GLN A 192 6.24 12.49 2.96
C GLN A 192 5.28 11.55 2.23
N ARG A 193 5.77 10.81 1.25
CA ARG A 193 4.97 9.86 0.46
C ARG A 193 5.16 8.40 0.87
N ASN A 194 6.13 8.12 1.71
CA ASN A 194 6.47 6.76 2.11
C ASN A 194 6.96 6.75 3.55
N VAL A 195 6.02 6.68 4.49
CA VAL A 195 6.33 6.60 5.92
C VAL A 195 5.89 5.24 6.44
N VAL A 196 6.75 4.64 7.28
CA VAL A 196 6.50 3.36 7.92
C VAL A 196 6.76 3.49 9.41
N LEU A 197 5.83 3.02 10.24
CA LEU A 197 5.98 2.98 11.68
C LEU A 197 6.81 1.76 12.10
N HIS A 198 7.80 1.97 12.96
CA HIS A 198 8.52 0.90 13.65
C HIS A 198 7.56 0.18 14.61
N PRO A 199 7.61 -1.16 14.75
CA PRO A 199 6.64 -1.91 15.56
C PRO A 199 6.75 -1.69 17.09
N GLU A 200 7.89 -1.23 17.56
CA GLU A 200 8.20 -1.05 18.99
C GLU A 200 8.59 0.39 19.30
N PHE A 201 8.42 0.81 20.55
CA PHE A 201 8.98 2.08 21.00
C PHE A 201 10.51 2.05 20.96
N VAL A 202 11.09 3.18 20.62
CA VAL A 202 12.53 3.40 20.70
C VAL A 202 12.78 4.56 21.65
N ASN A 203 13.45 4.28 22.77
CA ASN A 203 13.65 5.25 23.85
C ASN A 203 12.33 5.85 24.38
N GLY A 204 11.26 5.04 24.43
CA GLY A 204 9.93 5.48 24.88
C GLY A 204 9.15 6.34 23.89
N LYS A 205 9.60 6.45 22.63
CA LYS A 205 8.97 7.22 21.57
C LYS A 205 8.55 6.33 20.40
N TYR A 206 7.58 6.78 19.64
CA TYR A 206 7.28 6.17 18.33
C TYR A 206 8.40 6.50 17.35
N ALA A 207 8.81 5.52 16.56
CA ALA A 207 9.86 5.68 15.59
C ALA A 207 9.32 5.50 14.17
N LEU A 208 9.69 6.41 13.28
CA LEU A 208 9.24 6.44 11.91
C LEU A 208 10.41 6.30 10.93
N TYR A 209 10.24 5.44 9.96
CA TYR A 209 11.04 5.48 8.73
C TYR A 209 10.34 6.42 7.77
N THR A 210 11.02 7.51 7.43
CA THR A 210 10.51 8.56 6.57
C THR A 210 11.15 8.52 5.19
N ARG A 211 10.62 9.28 4.26
CA ARG A 211 11.27 9.56 2.98
C ARG A 211 11.01 11.01 2.59
N PRO A 212 11.82 11.95 3.12
CA PRO A 212 11.67 13.36 2.78
C PRO A 212 11.92 13.57 1.29
N GLN A 213 11.09 14.36 0.65
CA GLN A 213 11.25 14.75 -0.75
C GLN A 213 10.64 16.12 -1.01
N ASP A 214 11.15 16.84 -2.01
CA ASP A 214 10.74 18.21 -2.25
C ASP A 214 9.51 18.28 -3.15
N SER A 215 9.37 17.34 -4.10
CA SER A 215 8.23 17.32 -5.01
C SER A 215 7.75 15.90 -5.34
N PHE A 216 6.75 15.81 -6.22
CA PHE A 216 6.14 14.53 -6.63
C PHE A 216 7.11 13.58 -7.32
N ILE A 217 7.86 14.08 -8.31
CA ILE A 217 8.77 13.27 -9.13
C ILE A 217 10.20 13.42 -8.61
N ASP A 218 10.64 14.65 -8.44
CA ASP A 218 11.98 14.97 -7.99
C ASP A 218 12.05 14.92 -6.46
N ALA A 219 12.94 14.09 -5.96
CA ALA A 219 13.20 14.03 -4.53
C ALA A 219 14.06 15.20 -4.01
N GLY A 220 14.63 16.02 -4.91
CA GLY A 220 15.51 17.13 -4.55
C GLY A 220 16.71 16.65 -3.73
N ASN A 221 16.93 17.28 -2.59
CA ASN A 221 17.96 16.88 -1.64
C ASN A 221 17.58 15.69 -0.76
N GLY A 222 16.30 15.29 -0.76
CA GLY A 222 15.78 14.15 -0.03
C GLY A 222 15.92 12.81 -0.78
N GLY A 223 14.91 11.94 -0.60
CA GLY A 223 14.77 10.68 -1.34
C GLY A 223 15.54 9.50 -0.75
N GLY A 224 16.26 9.68 0.36
CA GLY A 224 16.79 8.60 1.19
C GLY A 224 15.78 8.13 2.24
N ILE A 225 16.05 6.99 2.89
CA ILE A 225 15.27 6.57 4.05
C ILE A 225 15.73 7.37 5.25
N GLY A 226 14.80 8.12 5.85
CA GLY A 226 15.01 8.87 7.07
C GLY A 226 14.56 8.10 8.30
N TRP A 227 14.98 8.57 9.44
CA TRP A 227 14.61 8.11 10.77
C TRP A 227 14.21 9.28 11.63
N ALA A 228 13.06 9.19 12.26
CA ALA A 228 12.54 10.21 13.15
C ALA A 228 11.88 9.60 14.38
N LEU A 229 12.00 10.26 15.52
CA LEU A 229 11.30 9.91 16.75
C LEU A 229 10.22 10.95 17.03
N ILE A 230 9.03 10.50 17.38
CA ILE A 230 7.89 11.33 17.73
C ILE A 230 7.28 10.90 19.06
N ASP A 231 6.68 11.85 19.77
CA ASP A 231 6.15 11.60 21.11
C ASP A 231 4.74 10.97 21.09
N ASP A 232 3.94 11.32 20.08
CA ASP A 232 2.52 10.97 20.03
C ASP A 232 2.04 10.77 18.59
N MET A 233 1.33 9.68 18.32
CA MET A 233 0.72 9.41 17.01
C MET A 233 -0.57 10.22 16.78
N THR A 234 -1.21 10.71 17.83
CA THR A 234 -2.43 11.55 17.69
C THR A 234 -2.11 12.99 17.29
N HIS A 235 -0.86 13.41 17.48
CA HIS A 235 -0.31 14.71 17.05
C HIS A 235 1.09 14.50 16.48
N ALA A 236 1.17 13.63 15.48
CA ALA A 236 2.44 13.21 14.90
C ALA A 236 3.17 14.38 14.22
N GLU A 237 4.36 14.72 14.73
CA GLU A 237 5.22 15.79 14.20
C GLU A 237 6.67 15.33 14.14
N VAL A 238 7.25 15.38 12.95
CA VAL A 238 8.69 15.15 12.71
C VAL A 238 9.41 16.49 12.85
N LYS A 239 9.98 16.74 14.01
CA LYS A 239 10.80 17.92 14.29
C LYS A 239 12.19 17.80 13.69
N GLU A 240 12.77 16.59 13.82
CA GLU A 240 14.09 16.25 13.32
C GLU A 240 14.05 14.88 12.66
N GLU A 241 14.73 14.73 11.53
CA GLU A 241 14.93 13.45 10.86
C GLU A 241 16.37 13.33 10.37
N THR A 242 16.91 12.12 10.48
CA THR A 242 18.26 11.78 10.00
C THR A 242 18.16 10.75 8.89
N ILE A 243 18.85 10.96 7.78
CA ILE A 243 18.89 9.98 6.71
C ILE A 243 19.79 8.81 7.13
N ILE A 244 19.20 7.65 7.32
CA ILE A 244 19.90 6.41 7.71
C ILE A 244 20.29 5.54 6.51
N ASN A 245 19.65 5.72 5.38
CA ASN A 245 19.97 5.01 4.15
C ASN A 245 19.94 5.97 2.96
N HIS A 246 21.12 6.46 2.60
CA HIS A 246 21.30 7.50 1.57
C HIS A 246 21.08 6.97 0.15
N ARG A 247 20.76 7.90 -0.75
CA ARG A 247 20.88 7.67 -2.19
C ARG A 247 22.34 7.47 -2.57
N HIS A 248 22.56 6.65 -3.58
CA HIS A 248 23.91 6.43 -4.14
C HIS A 248 23.87 6.45 -5.65
N TYR A 249 24.69 7.32 -6.24
CA TYR A 249 24.84 7.44 -7.68
C TYR A 249 25.28 6.11 -8.31
N HIS A 250 24.78 5.82 -9.51
CA HIS A 250 25.00 4.56 -10.24
C HIS A 250 24.58 3.27 -9.51
N THR A 251 23.66 3.35 -8.59
CA THR A 251 23.09 2.18 -7.92
C THR A 251 21.57 2.09 -8.13
N ILE A 252 20.96 1.03 -7.62
CA ILE A 252 19.50 0.84 -7.64
C ILE A 252 18.74 1.94 -6.87
N LYS A 253 19.41 2.73 -6.05
CA LYS A 253 18.82 3.79 -5.21
C LYS A 253 19.39 5.18 -5.54
N GLU A 254 19.69 5.43 -6.80
CA GLU A 254 20.27 6.73 -7.22
C GLU A 254 19.25 7.88 -7.22
N VAL A 255 17.98 7.60 -7.58
CA VAL A 255 16.94 8.62 -7.63
C VAL A 255 16.28 8.80 -6.26
N LYS A 256 15.82 7.71 -5.68
CA LYS A 256 15.24 7.66 -4.33
C LYS A 256 15.20 6.22 -3.80
N ASN A 257 15.00 6.07 -2.51
CA ASN A 257 14.72 4.80 -1.88
C ASN A 257 13.70 4.98 -0.74
N GLY A 258 13.03 3.91 -0.35
CA GLY A 258 12.02 3.97 0.71
C GLY A 258 11.77 2.58 1.30
N GLU A 259 11.20 2.58 2.49
CA GLU A 259 10.75 1.34 3.12
C GLU A 259 9.61 0.68 2.33
N GLY A 260 9.57 -0.64 2.42
CA GLY A 260 8.41 -1.44 2.03
C GLY A 260 7.45 -1.62 3.20
N PRO A 261 7.32 -2.84 3.78
CA PRO A 261 6.58 -3.08 5.00
C PRO A 261 7.35 -2.58 6.23
N HIS A 262 6.73 -2.66 7.43
CA HIS A 262 7.46 -2.51 8.68
C HIS A 262 8.58 -3.57 8.80
N PRO A 263 9.68 -3.26 9.50
CA PRO A 263 10.80 -4.19 9.63
C PRO A 263 10.42 -5.43 10.42
N ILE A 264 11.14 -6.52 10.16
CA ILE A 264 10.95 -7.81 10.82
C ILE A 264 12.03 -7.99 11.89
N LYS A 265 11.61 -8.19 13.12
CA LYS A 265 12.54 -8.46 14.23
C LYS A 265 13.22 -9.82 14.07
N THR A 266 14.52 -9.85 14.17
CA THR A 266 15.33 -11.06 14.11
C THR A 266 16.31 -11.11 15.31
N PRO A 267 16.92 -12.27 15.63
CA PRO A 267 17.97 -12.32 16.66
C PRO A 267 19.20 -11.46 16.38
N LYS A 268 19.37 -10.95 15.14
CA LYS A 268 20.51 -10.15 14.71
C LYS A 268 20.18 -8.67 14.51
N GLY A 269 18.95 -8.24 14.80
CA GLY A 269 18.47 -6.89 14.57
C GLY A 269 17.21 -6.87 13.70
N TRP A 270 16.92 -5.75 13.11
CA TRP A 270 15.73 -5.56 12.30
C TRP A 270 16.05 -5.75 10.81
N LEU A 271 15.34 -6.69 10.18
CA LEU A 271 15.44 -6.93 8.74
C LEU A 271 14.43 -6.05 8.01
N HIS A 272 14.92 -5.26 7.08
CA HIS A 272 14.15 -4.37 6.23
C HIS A 272 14.05 -4.90 4.82
N LEU A 273 12.84 -4.86 4.24
CA LEU A 273 12.62 -5.00 2.81
C LEU A 273 12.29 -3.63 2.25
N ALA A 274 13.22 -3.05 1.53
CA ALA A 274 13.13 -1.72 0.97
C ALA A 274 13.10 -1.73 -0.56
N HIS A 275 12.78 -0.59 -1.17
CA HIS A 275 12.85 -0.41 -2.61
C HIS A 275 13.77 0.75 -2.98
N GLY A 276 14.62 0.51 -3.96
CA GLY A 276 15.41 1.55 -4.61
C GLY A 276 14.78 1.93 -5.95
N VAL A 277 15.01 3.18 -6.37
CA VAL A 277 14.53 3.70 -7.64
C VAL A 277 15.71 4.27 -8.41
N ARG A 278 15.87 3.81 -9.64
CA ARG A 278 16.87 4.32 -10.58
C ARG A 278 16.24 4.82 -11.87
N ALA A 279 16.87 5.78 -12.51
CA ALA A 279 16.52 6.19 -13.85
C ALA A 279 17.01 5.18 -14.89
N CYS A 280 16.23 4.99 -15.94
CA CYS A 280 16.61 4.26 -17.14
C CYS A 280 15.95 4.91 -18.37
N ALA A 281 16.38 4.51 -19.58
CA ALA A 281 15.86 5.12 -20.81
C ALA A 281 14.32 5.05 -20.94
N ALA A 282 13.69 4.03 -20.37
CA ALA A 282 12.24 3.84 -20.40
C ALA A 282 11.48 4.49 -19.22
N GLY A 283 12.15 5.24 -18.33
CA GLY A 283 11.56 5.86 -17.15
C GLY A 283 12.19 5.40 -15.83
N LEU A 284 11.41 5.29 -14.79
CA LEU A 284 11.88 4.87 -13.45
C LEU A 284 11.76 3.36 -13.29
N ARG A 285 12.83 2.74 -12.77
CA ARG A 285 12.86 1.33 -12.41
C ARG A 285 12.93 1.17 -10.91
N TYR A 286 11.97 0.42 -10.36
CA TYR A 286 11.92 0.05 -8.95
C TYR A 286 12.58 -1.32 -8.75
N VAL A 287 13.42 -1.44 -7.72
CA VAL A 287 14.14 -2.66 -7.38
C VAL A 287 14.06 -2.89 -5.88
N LEU A 288 13.68 -4.09 -5.46
CA LEU A 288 13.67 -4.47 -4.04
C LEU A 288 15.08 -4.81 -3.56
N TYR A 289 15.38 -4.45 -2.32
CA TYR A 289 16.60 -4.85 -1.64
C TYR A 289 16.37 -5.04 -0.13
N LEU A 290 17.27 -5.76 0.51
CA LEU A 290 17.27 -6.00 1.96
C LEU A 290 18.40 -5.26 2.63
N TYR A 291 18.17 -4.80 3.85
CA TYR A 291 19.21 -4.30 4.74
C TYR A 291 18.85 -4.59 6.20
N MET A 292 19.81 -4.41 7.12
CA MET A 292 19.65 -4.64 8.55
C MET A 292 19.97 -3.37 9.33
N THR A 293 19.28 -3.18 10.44
CA THR A 293 19.59 -2.19 11.49
C THR A 293 19.68 -2.84 12.85
#